data_3e3b8bcd69cf74651b28886517620933
#
_entry.id   3e3b8bcd69cf74651b28886517620933
#
_cell.length_a   1.000
_cell.length_b   1.000
_cell.length_c   1.000
_cell.angle_alpha   90.00
_cell.angle_beta   90.00
_cell.angle_gamma   90.00
#
_symmetry.space_group_name_H-M   'P 1'
#
loop_
_entity.id
_entity.type
_entity.pdbx_description
1 polymer ?
#
loop_
_entity_poly.entity_id
_entity_poly.type
_entity_poly.pdbx_seq_one_letter_code
_entity_poly.pdbx_strand_id
1 'polypeptide(L)'
;MRTIYETKRLILQVLDNTAAVPVLSFYSEGRQTFEPVEADKNPNFYTLDYQSACLYAEYSAFMHGTYMRYFWKLKDAPDTIIGTASFSNIQRGIYNSCTIGYKLLPQFWHNGYAIEAISRLSEAIFTDANLHRIDAYTLPDNFRSMSLLTRLGFEYEGLSRSLVYMRGRYRDHRHYSLIDMRGV
;
A
#
# COMPACT_ATOMS: atom_id res chain seq x y z
N MET A 1 10.59 -0.04 12.67
CA MET A 1 9.15 -0.29 12.36
C MET A 1 8.62 -1.42 13.22
N ARG A 2 7.37 -1.34 13.64
CA ARG A 2 6.68 -2.41 14.40
C ARG A 2 5.91 -3.29 13.41
N THR A 3 5.71 -4.56 13.77
CA THR A 3 4.89 -5.48 12.95
C THR A 3 3.39 -5.22 13.07
N ILE A 4 2.96 -4.50 14.10
CA ILE A 4 1.55 -4.15 14.34
C ILE A 4 1.46 -2.68 14.74
N TYR A 5 0.53 -1.98 14.11
CA TYR A 5 0.02 -0.68 14.54
C TYR A 5 -1.50 -0.77 14.70
N GLU A 6 -2.02 0.03 15.61
CA GLU A 6 -3.45 0.13 15.83
C GLU A 6 -3.93 1.57 15.61
N THR A 7 -5.19 1.68 15.20
CA THR A 7 -5.94 2.93 15.12
C THR A 7 -7.21 2.82 15.98
N LYS A 8 -8.12 3.76 15.85
CA LYS A 8 -9.41 3.67 16.56
C LYS A 8 -10.20 2.40 16.17
N ARG A 9 -10.22 2.06 14.87
CA ARG A 9 -11.07 0.98 14.32
C ARG A 9 -10.29 -0.16 13.70
N LEU A 10 -8.98 0.02 13.41
CA LEU A 10 -8.21 -0.92 12.60
C LEU A 10 -7.03 -1.51 13.36
N ILE A 11 -6.68 -2.73 12.99
CA ILE A 11 -5.40 -3.39 13.23
C ILE A 11 -4.66 -3.42 11.90
N LEU A 12 -3.46 -2.84 11.88
CA LEU A 12 -2.57 -2.75 10.71
C LEU A 12 -1.38 -3.67 10.97
N GLN A 13 -1.33 -4.81 10.30
CA GLN A 13 -0.41 -5.89 10.65
C GLN A 13 0.41 -6.37 9.44
N VAL A 14 1.71 -6.55 9.65
CA VAL A 14 2.58 -7.31 8.74
C VAL A 14 2.26 -8.79 8.92
N LEU A 15 1.98 -9.48 7.82
CA LEU A 15 1.63 -10.91 7.84
C LEU A 15 2.77 -11.74 7.25
N ASP A 16 2.92 -12.95 7.74
CA ASP A 16 3.81 -13.98 7.20
C ASP A 16 3.04 -15.01 6.35
N ASN A 17 3.73 -16.04 5.89
CA ASN A 17 3.17 -17.07 5.03
C ASN A 17 2.06 -17.92 5.66
N THR A 18 1.88 -17.91 6.98
CA THR A 18 0.77 -18.61 7.65
C THR A 18 -0.59 -17.97 7.35
N ALA A 19 -0.58 -16.69 6.92
CA ALA A 19 -1.77 -15.94 6.53
C ALA A 19 -2.12 -16.05 5.02
N ALA A 20 -1.54 -16.99 4.28
CA ALA A 20 -1.75 -17.09 2.83
C ALA A 20 -3.22 -17.28 2.44
N VAL A 21 -4.00 -18.04 3.23
CA VAL A 21 -5.43 -18.28 2.95
C VAL A 21 -6.25 -16.99 3.02
N PRO A 22 -6.28 -16.21 4.13
CA PRO A 22 -7.04 -14.96 4.18
C PRO A 22 -6.50 -13.91 3.20
N VAL A 23 -5.21 -13.89 2.88
CA VAL A 23 -4.65 -12.97 1.88
C VAL A 23 -5.10 -13.32 0.47
N LEU A 24 -5.12 -14.61 0.12
CA LEU A 24 -5.68 -15.07 -1.16
C LEU A 24 -7.17 -14.71 -1.29
N SER A 25 -7.95 -14.90 -0.22
CA SER A 25 -9.37 -14.51 -0.19
C SER A 25 -9.54 -13.01 -0.47
N PHE A 26 -8.78 -12.15 0.23
CA PHE A 26 -8.78 -10.70 0.02
C PHE A 26 -8.50 -10.30 -1.43
N TYR A 27 -7.45 -10.87 -2.04
CA TYR A 27 -7.11 -10.55 -3.43
C TYR A 27 -8.14 -11.10 -4.41
N SER A 28 -8.68 -12.28 -4.16
CA SER A 28 -9.72 -12.90 -5.01
C SER A 28 -11.01 -12.09 -4.99
N GLU A 29 -11.45 -11.65 -3.82
CA GLU A 29 -12.62 -10.78 -3.64
C GLU A 29 -12.44 -9.42 -4.31
N GLY A 30 -11.27 -8.81 -4.14
CA GLY A 30 -10.96 -7.51 -4.73
C GLY A 30 -10.57 -7.54 -6.21
N ARG A 31 -10.47 -8.70 -6.86
CA ARG A 31 -9.87 -8.89 -8.18
C ARG A 31 -10.40 -7.92 -9.23
N GLN A 32 -11.73 -7.84 -9.40
CA GLN A 32 -12.37 -7.00 -10.40
C GLN A 32 -12.11 -5.49 -10.19
N THR A 33 -11.83 -5.10 -8.95
CA THR A 33 -11.58 -3.71 -8.58
C THR A 33 -10.10 -3.34 -8.67
N PHE A 34 -9.20 -4.25 -8.29
CA PHE A 34 -7.78 -3.97 -8.20
C PHE A 34 -7.06 -4.11 -9.54
N GLU A 35 -7.32 -5.19 -10.30
CA GLU A 35 -6.65 -5.43 -11.58
C GLU A 35 -6.75 -4.26 -12.58
N PRO A 36 -7.89 -3.54 -12.71
CA PRO A 36 -7.98 -2.43 -13.65
C PRO A 36 -6.97 -1.30 -13.46
N VAL A 37 -6.48 -1.11 -12.24
CA VAL A 37 -5.62 0.02 -11.85
C VAL A 37 -4.19 -0.40 -11.48
N GLU A 38 -3.84 -1.67 -11.72
CA GLU A 38 -2.53 -2.24 -11.40
C GLU A 38 -1.83 -2.83 -12.62
N ALA A 39 -0.51 -3.04 -12.50
CA ALA A 39 0.26 -3.81 -13.46
C ALA A 39 -0.25 -5.24 -13.55
N ASP A 40 0.02 -5.87 -14.69
CA ASP A 40 -0.38 -7.25 -14.96
C ASP A 40 0.18 -8.20 -13.88
N LYS A 41 -0.67 -9.11 -13.43
CA LYS A 41 -0.31 -10.07 -12.39
C LYS A 41 0.41 -11.28 -12.99
N ASN A 42 1.26 -11.89 -12.16
CA ASN A 42 1.77 -13.24 -12.48
C ASN A 42 0.60 -14.21 -12.69
N PRO A 43 0.63 -15.14 -13.66
CA PRO A 43 -0.44 -16.11 -13.89
C PRO A 43 -0.85 -16.90 -12.63
N ASN A 44 0.10 -17.18 -11.74
CA ASN A 44 -0.12 -17.90 -10.49
C ASN A 44 -0.55 -17.01 -9.32
N PHE A 45 -0.76 -15.69 -9.54
CA PHE A 45 -1.04 -14.73 -8.46
C PHE A 45 -2.20 -15.16 -7.54
N TYR A 46 -3.22 -15.80 -8.10
CA TYR A 46 -4.40 -16.27 -7.37
C TYR A 46 -4.30 -17.73 -6.93
N THR A 47 -3.11 -18.20 -6.61
CA THR A 47 -2.88 -19.53 -6.01
C THR A 47 -2.35 -19.38 -4.58
N LEU A 48 -2.64 -20.38 -3.73
CA LEU A 48 -2.19 -20.39 -2.34
C LEU A 48 -0.66 -20.40 -2.24
N ASP A 49 -0.01 -21.23 -3.06
CA ASP A 49 1.45 -21.36 -3.07
C ASP A 49 2.13 -20.03 -3.43
N TYR A 50 1.58 -19.30 -4.42
CA TYR A 50 2.12 -18.02 -4.81
C TYR A 50 1.97 -16.98 -3.69
N GLN A 51 0.79 -16.89 -3.06
CA GLN A 51 0.57 -15.95 -1.94
C GLN A 51 1.43 -16.32 -0.73
N SER A 52 1.60 -17.59 -0.43
CA SER A 52 2.50 -18.04 0.63
C SER A 52 3.95 -17.65 0.37
N ALA A 53 4.45 -17.87 -0.86
CA ALA A 53 5.80 -17.46 -1.24
C ALA A 53 6.00 -15.93 -1.19
N CYS A 54 5.00 -15.17 -1.67
CA CYS A 54 5.05 -13.70 -1.60
C CYS A 54 5.10 -13.21 -0.15
N LEU A 55 4.26 -13.72 0.73
CA LEU A 55 4.23 -13.33 2.14
C LEU A 55 5.53 -13.66 2.86
N TYR A 56 6.12 -14.83 2.57
CA TYR A 56 7.44 -15.20 3.09
C TYR A 56 8.51 -14.19 2.66
N ALA A 57 8.56 -13.85 1.37
CA ALA A 57 9.53 -12.91 0.83
C ALA A 57 9.29 -11.48 1.38
N GLU A 58 8.04 -11.03 1.47
CA GLU A 58 7.68 -9.72 2.01
C GLU A 58 7.99 -9.61 3.51
N TYR A 59 7.75 -10.67 4.29
CA TYR A 59 8.13 -10.70 5.70
C TYR A 59 9.64 -10.62 5.88
N SER A 60 10.40 -11.38 5.09
CA SER A 60 11.87 -11.28 5.07
C SER A 60 12.34 -9.86 4.70
N ALA A 61 11.76 -9.26 3.66
CA ALA A 61 12.10 -7.89 3.25
C ALA A 61 11.73 -6.85 4.31
N PHE A 62 10.65 -7.07 5.07
CA PHE A 62 10.29 -6.24 6.22
C PHE A 62 11.37 -6.30 7.31
N MET A 63 11.87 -7.49 7.65
CA MET A 63 12.94 -7.66 8.65
C MET A 63 14.25 -6.97 8.24
N HIS A 64 14.50 -6.83 6.93
CA HIS A 64 15.66 -6.10 6.40
C HIS A 64 15.37 -4.61 6.14
N GLY A 65 14.13 -4.15 6.35
CA GLY A 65 13.74 -2.75 6.14
C GLY A 65 13.74 -2.30 4.67
N THR A 66 13.64 -3.23 3.72
CA THR A 66 13.65 -2.96 2.27
C THR A 66 12.27 -2.91 1.65
N TYR A 67 11.28 -3.45 2.33
CA TYR A 67 9.87 -3.44 1.92
C TYR A 67 8.98 -3.57 3.15
N MET A 68 7.80 -2.94 3.15
CA MET A 68 6.86 -3.02 4.25
C MET A 68 5.45 -3.14 3.70
N ARG A 69 4.70 -4.17 4.09
CA ARG A 69 3.27 -4.28 3.78
C ARG A 69 2.47 -4.54 5.03
N TYR A 70 1.46 -3.70 5.24
CA TYR A 70 0.50 -3.85 6.33
C TYR A 70 -0.86 -4.21 5.76
N PHE A 71 -1.43 -5.30 6.24
CA PHE A 71 -2.80 -5.67 5.97
C PHE A 71 -3.71 -5.06 7.04
N TRP A 72 -4.88 -4.61 6.62
CA TRP A 72 -5.82 -3.89 7.48
C TRP A 72 -6.97 -4.79 7.85
N LYS A 73 -7.27 -4.90 9.13
CA LYS A 73 -8.36 -5.67 9.70
C LYS A 73 -9.20 -4.75 10.59
N LEU A 74 -10.51 -4.99 10.65
CA LEU A 74 -11.38 -4.32 11.62
C LEU A 74 -11.14 -4.91 13.01
N LYS A 75 -11.16 -4.07 14.06
CA LYS A 75 -11.02 -4.56 15.45
C LYS A 75 -12.17 -5.46 15.88
N ASP A 76 -13.37 -5.23 15.34
CA ASP A 76 -14.58 -6.03 15.56
C ASP A 76 -14.73 -7.24 14.63
N ALA A 77 -13.85 -7.37 13.62
CA ALA A 77 -13.77 -8.50 12.71
C ALA A 77 -12.30 -8.81 12.33
N PRO A 78 -11.45 -9.25 13.31
CA PRO A 78 -10.00 -9.34 13.15
C PRO A 78 -9.54 -10.45 12.17
N ASP A 79 -10.41 -11.37 11.81
CA ASP A 79 -10.13 -12.44 10.85
C ASP A 79 -10.29 -11.99 9.40
N THR A 80 -10.94 -10.84 9.16
CA THR A 80 -11.23 -10.34 7.81
C THR A 80 -10.24 -9.26 7.42
N ILE A 81 -9.49 -9.49 6.33
CA ILE A 81 -8.65 -8.47 5.72
C ILE A 81 -9.53 -7.59 4.83
N ILE A 82 -9.55 -6.28 5.12
CA ILE A 82 -10.34 -5.30 4.36
C ILE A 82 -9.51 -4.49 3.38
N GLY A 83 -8.21 -4.37 3.63
CA GLY A 83 -7.31 -3.55 2.81
C GLY A 83 -5.85 -3.83 3.09
N THR A 84 -4.99 -3.13 2.36
CA THR A 84 -3.53 -3.19 2.54
C THR A 84 -2.86 -1.91 2.09
N ALA A 85 -1.73 -1.56 2.70
CA ALA A 85 -0.76 -0.59 2.18
C ALA A 85 0.63 -1.19 2.19
N SER A 86 1.39 -0.92 1.12
CA SER A 86 2.80 -1.31 1.01
C SER A 86 3.67 -0.09 0.79
N PHE A 87 4.88 -0.13 1.34
CA PHE A 87 5.94 0.84 1.13
C PHE A 87 7.13 0.12 0.49
N SER A 88 7.43 0.52 -0.73
CA SER A 88 8.48 -0.05 -1.60
C SER A 88 9.47 1.03 -2.02
N ASN A 89 10.48 0.65 -2.79
CA ASN A 89 11.51 1.58 -3.27
C ASN A 89 12.11 2.41 -2.13
N ILE A 90 12.39 1.75 -1.00
CA ILE A 90 12.92 2.42 0.18
C ILE A 90 14.36 2.82 -0.10
N GLN A 91 14.59 4.12 -0.18
CA GLN A 91 15.90 4.73 -0.39
C GLN A 91 16.35 5.42 0.89
N ARG A 92 17.55 5.09 1.36
CA ARG A 92 18.17 5.68 2.55
C ARG A 92 19.21 6.73 2.16
N GLY A 93 19.79 7.38 3.14
CA GLY A 93 20.84 8.36 2.96
C GLY A 93 20.29 9.71 2.53
N ILE A 94 20.76 10.23 1.40
CA ILE A 94 20.40 11.58 0.92
C ILE A 94 18.94 11.72 0.46
N TYR A 95 18.26 10.60 0.13
CA TYR A 95 16.86 10.63 -0.31
C TYR A 95 15.86 10.42 0.84
N ASN A 96 16.09 9.43 1.70
CA ASN A 96 15.20 9.04 2.80
C ASN A 96 13.72 8.98 2.36
N SER A 97 13.44 8.25 1.28
CA SER A 97 12.13 8.20 0.64
C SER A 97 11.63 6.77 0.43
N CYS A 98 10.34 6.64 0.19
CA CYS A 98 9.71 5.40 -0.25
C CYS A 98 8.50 5.69 -1.14
N THR A 99 7.97 4.64 -1.79
CA THR A 99 6.75 4.71 -2.60
C THR A 99 5.63 3.93 -1.90
N ILE A 100 4.46 4.56 -1.73
CA ILE A 100 3.26 3.89 -1.20
C ILE A 100 2.37 3.34 -2.32
N GLY A 101 1.85 2.11 -2.11
CA GLY A 101 0.72 1.55 -2.84
C GLY A 101 -0.33 1.04 -1.85
N TYR A 102 -1.63 1.13 -2.17
CA TYR A 102 -2.70 0.72 -1.25
C TYR A 102 -3.92 0.18 -1.98
N LYS A 103 -4.70 -0.63 -1.27
CA LYS A 103 -5.95 -1.24 -1.72
C LYS A 103 -6.94 -1.30 -0.57
N LEU A 104 -8.23 -1.18 -0.91
CA LEU A 104 -9.33 -1.37 0.02
C LEU A 104 -10.49 -2.02 -0.74
N LEU A 105 -11.08 -3.06 -0.17
CA LEU A 105 -12.24 -3.74 -0.75
C LEU A 105 -13.43 -2.76 -0.91
N PRO A 106 -14.20 -2.87 -2.02
CA PRO A 106 -15.24 -1.88 -2.37
C PRO A 106 -16.31 -1.67 -1.30
N GLN A 107 -16.72 -2.72 -0.61
CA GLN A 107 -17.74 -2.65 0.44
C GLN A 107 -17.31 -1.83 1.67
N PHE A 108 -16.02 -1.54 1.80
CA PHE A 108 -15.47 -0.72 2.88
C PHE A 108 -15.15 0.72 2.46
N TRP A 109 -15.45 1.10 1.21
CA TRP A 109 -15.25 2.46 0.73
C TRP A 109 -16.17 3.45 1.45
N HIS A 110 -15.81 4.72 1.40
CA HIS A 110 -16.56 5.84 1.99
C HIS A 110 -16.72 5.81 3.52
N ASN A 111 -16.13 4.83 4.21
CA ASN A 111 -16.13 4.73 5.68
C ASN A 111 -14.94 5.41 6.37
N GLY A 112 -14.02 6.00 5.58
CA GLY A 112 -12.82 6.66 6.12
C GLY A 112 -11.67 5.72 6.52
N TYR A 113 -11.81 4.40 6.33
CA TYR A 113 -10.78 3.41 6.73
C TYR A 113 -9.43 3.64 6.02
N ALA A 114 -9.45 3.98 4.72
CA ALA A 114 -8.20 4.24 4.00
C ALA A 114 -7.45 5.45 4.54
N ILE A 115 -8.18 6.54 4.89
CA ILE A 115 -7.57 7.72 5.51
C ILE A 115 -6.97 7.33 6.87
N GLU A 116 -7.73 6.63 7.71
CA GLU A 116 -7.30 6.23 9.05
C GLU A 116 -6.04 5.34 9.01
N ALA A 117 -6.03 4.33 8.13
CA ALA A 117 -4.90 3.41 7.99
C ALA A 117 -3.65 4.10 7.42
N ILE A 118 -3.81 4.83 6.30
CA ILE A 118 -2.67 5.44 5.60
C ILE A 118 -2.08 6.57 6.45
N SER A 119 -2.89 7.42 7.10
CA SER A 119 -2.39 8.45 8.00
C SER A 119 -1.53 7.86 9.12
N ARG A 120 -2.02 6.78 9.77
CA ARG A 120 -1.26 6.11 10.85
C ARG A 120 0.05 5.50 10.36
N LEU A 121 0.01 4.85 9.17
CA LEU A 121 1.21 4.24 8.58
C LEU A 121 2.20 5.30 8.09
N SER A 122 1.73 6.40 7.48
CA SER A 122 2.61 7.51 7.05
C SER A 122 3.32 8.14 8.24
N GLU A 123 2.61 8.35 9.35
CA GLU A 123 3.25 8.78 10.60
C GLU A 123 4.35 7.81 11.04
N ALA A 124 4.10 6.49 11.01
CA ALA A 124 5.10 5.49 11.37
C ALA A 124 6.29 5.46 10.39
N ILE A 125 6.06 5.68 9.10
CA ILE A 125 7.13 5.79 8.11
C ILE A 125 8.06 6.97 8.45
N PHE A 126 7.51 8.10 8.84
CA PHE A 126 8.29 9.27 9.23
C PHE A 126 9.00 9.09 10.58
N THR A 127 8.30 8.55 11.60
CA THR A 127 8.85 8.44 12.97
C THR A 127 9.69 7.20 13.19
N ASP A 128 9.16 6.02 12.86
CA ASP A 128 9.78 4.73 13.23
C ASP A 128 10.74 4.24 12.14
N ALA A 129 10.47 4.56 10.85
CA ALA A 129 11.38 4.24 9.75
C ALA A 129 12.39 5.35 9.46
N ASN A 130 12.19 6.55 10.02
CA ASN A 130 13.02 7.74 9.82
C ASN A 130 13.20 8.06 8.32
N LEU A 131 12.10 8.02 7.57
CA LEU A 131 12.04 8.51 6.19
C LEU A 131 11.47 9.93 6.17
N HIS A 132 11.82 10.70 5.16
CA HIS A 132 11.42 12.09 5.01
C HIS A 132 10.28 12.28 3.99
N ARG A 133 10.17 11.33 3.03
CA ARG A 133 9.28 11.49 1.89
C ARG A 133 8.57 10.18 1.53
N ILE A 134 7.28 10.30 1.22
CA ILE A 134 6.46 9.20 0.68
C ILE A 134 5.93 9.64 -0.69
N ASP A 135 6.32 8.92 -1.75
CA ASP A 135 5.83 9.12 -3.11
C ASP A 135 4.62 8.21 -3.38
N ALA A 136 3.69 8.69 -4.19
CA ALA A 136 2.54 7.91 -4.65
C ALA A 136 2.30 8.16 -6.15
N TYR A 137 2.00 7.08 -6.88
CA TYR A 137 1.70 7.15 -8.30
C TYR A 137 0.32 6.59 -8.57
N THR A 138 -0.47 7.29 -9.38
CA THR A 138 -1.82 6.85 -9.75
C THR A 138 -2.12 7.12 -11.22
N LEU A 139 -2.92 6.26 -11.84
CA LEU A 139 -3.39 6.49 -13.20
C LEU A 139 -4.14 7.83 -13.29
N PRO A 140 -4.02 8.57 -14.42
CA PRO A 140 -4.66 9.88 -14.60
C PRO A 140 -6.19 9.86 -14.52
N ASP A 141 -6.79 8.68 -14.73
CA ASP A 141 -8.24 8.43 -14.69
C ASP A 141 -8.70 7.79 -13.35
N ASN A 142 -7.81 7.54 -12.41
CA ASN A 142 -8.15 7.02 -11.08
C ASN A 142 -8.48 8.17 -10.10
N PHE A 143 -9.63 8.82 -10.33
CA PHE A 143 -10.10 9.97 -9.53
C PHE A 143 -10.26 9.64 -8.04
N ARG A 144 -10.58 8.37 -7.71
CA ARG A 144 -10.71 7.94 -6.31
C ARG A 144 -9.37 7.99 -5.59
N SER A 145 -8.31 7.45 -6.19
CA SER A 145 -6.97 7.52 -5.62
C SER A 145 -6.48 8.97 -5.48
N MET A 146 -6.70 9.80 -6.51
CA MET A 146 -6.32 11.21 -6.47
C MET A 146 -7.01 11.97 -5.33
N SER A 147 -8.33 11.79 -5.18
CA SER A 147 -9.09 12.40 -4.08
C SER A 147 -8.61 11.95 -2.70
N LEU A 148 -8.29 10.66 -2.56
CA LEU A 148 -7.76 10.12 -1.30
C LEU A 148 -6.39 10.71 -0.98
N LEU A 149 -5.47 10.75 -1.95
CA LEU A 149 -4.13 11.32 -1.76
C LEU A 149 -4.19 12.79 -1.33
N THR A 150 -5.00 13.61 -2.01
CA THR A 150 -5.20 15.02 -1.63
C THR A 150 -5.73 15.16 -0.20
N ARG A 151 -6.71 14.33 0.19
CA ARG A 151 -7.26 14.35 1.56
C ARG A 151 -6.26 13.89 2.63
N LEU A 152 -5.26 13.09 2.25
CA LEU A 152 -4.16 12.66 3.11
C LEU A 152 -3.03 13.70 3.19
N GLY A 153 -3.13 14.82 2.47
CA GLY A 153 -2.11 15.86 2.42
C GLY A 153 -0.99 15.63 1.40
N PHE A 154 -1.15 14.64 0.51
CA PHE A 154 -0.20 14.50 -0.60
C PHE A 154 -0.39 15.64 -1.60
N GLU A 155 0.72 16.22 -2.05
CA GLU A 155 0.76 17.26 -3.06
C GLU A 155 1.07 16.69 -4.44
N TYR A 156 0.41 17.23 -5.48
CA TYR A 156 0.65 16.83 -6.87
C TYR A 156 1.93 17.46 -7.40
N GLU A 157 2.87 16.65 -7.89
CA GLU A 157 4.16 17.11 -8.42
C GLU A 157 4.27 17.05 -9.95
N GLY A 158 3.38 16.34 -10.61
CA GLY A 158 3.41 16.29 -12.08
C GLY A 158 2.99 14.95 -12.68
N LEU A 159 3.20 14.83 -13.99
CA LEU A 159 2.89 13.64 -14.77
C LEU A 159 4.19 12.89 -15.13
N SER A 160 4.31 11.67 -14.62
CA SER A 160 5.36 10.73 -15.02
C SER A 160 4.90 9.99 -16.27
N ARG A 161 5.43 10.39 -17.43
CA ARG A 161 5.03 9.81 -18.73
C ARG A 161 5.58 8.40 -18.87
N SER A 162 4.76 7.50 -19.43
CA SER A 162 5.14 6.11 -19.75
C SER A 162 5.86 5.38 -18.60
N LEU A 163 5.36 5.56 -17.37
CA LEU A 163 6.05 5.10 -16.16
C LEU A 163 5.92 3.58 -15.94
N VAL A 164 4.72 3.03 -16.10
CA VAL A 164 4.44 1.63 -15.76
C VAL A 164 3.89 0.88 -16.97
N TYR A 165 4.48 -0.30 -17.25
CA TYR A 165 3.95 -1.21 -18.27
C TYR A 165 2.73 -1.96 -17.73
N MET A 166 1.59 -1.77 -18.38
CA MET A 166 0.30 -2.32 -17.98
C MET A 166 -0.53 -2.65 -19.23
N ARG A 167 -1.04 -3.87 -19.31
CA ARG A 167 -1.93 -4.31 -20.40
C ARG A 167 -1.37 -4.02 -21.79
N GLY A 168 -0.13 -4.45 -22.00
CA GLY A 168 0.53 -4.37 -23.31
C GLY A 168 1.08 -3.00 -23.69
N ARG A 169 1.03 -2.00 -22.81
CA ARG A 169 1.60 -0.66 -23.09
C ARG A 169 2.08 0.05 -21.83
N TYR A 170 2.99 1.00 -22.00
CA TYR A 170 3.38 1.92 -20.94
C TYR A 170 2.27 2.95 -20.69
N ARG A 171 1.98 3.24 -19.43
CA ARG A 171 0.95 4.17 -18.98
C ARG A 171 1.57 5.32 -18.19
N ASP A 172 1.03 6.51 -18.41
CA ASP A 172 1.33 7.68 -17.61
C ASP A 172 0.75 7.54 -16.20
N HIS A 173 1.44 8.12 -15.21
CA HIS A 173 0.96 8.20 -13.85
C HIS A 173 1.08 9.62 -13.32
N ARG A 174 0.11 10.07 -12.56
CA ARG A 174 0.21 11.28 -11.75
C ARG A 174 1.07 10.97 -10.53
N HIS A 175 2.05 11.83 -10.30
CA HIS A 175 2.98 11.74 -9.17
C HIS A 175 2.51 12.67 -8.06
N TYR A 176 2.45 12.15 -6.86
CA TYR A 176 2.13 12.86 -5.62
C TYR A 176 3.19 12.56 -4.57
N SER A 177 3.42 13.48 -3.65
CA SER A 177 4.31 13.28 -2.51
C SER A 177 3.72 13.76 -1.21
N LEU A 178 4.11 13.12 -0.11
CA LEU A 178 3.88 13.58 1.26
C LEU A 178 5.25 13.72 1.93
N ILE A 179 5.51 14.91 2.47
CA ILE A 179 6.80 15.26 3.08
C ILE A 179 6.63 15.46 4.58
N ASP A 180 7.58 14.93 5.35
CA ASP A 180 7.66 15.21 6.79
C ASP A 180 8.20 16.61 7.02
N MET A 181 7.34 17.54 7.41
CA MET A 181 7.69 18.94 7.67
C MET A 181 8.34 19.18 9.03
N ARG A 182 8.50 18.15 9.88
CA ARG A 182 9.07 18.31 11.24
C ARG A 182 10.57 18.56 11.28
N GLY A 183 11.26 18.34 10.18
CA GLY A 183 12.73 18.50 10.07
C GLY A 183 13.17 19.42 8.92
N VAL A 184 12.25 20.22 8.38
CA VAL A 184 12.51 21.17 7.27
C VAL A 184 12.63 22.58 7.81
#